data_41fc9568fef7cebada204e170d55d760
#
_entry.id   41fc9568fef7cebada204e170d55d760
#
_cell.length_a   1.000
_cell.length_b   1.000
_cell.length_c   1.000
_cell.angle_alpha   90.00
_cell.angle_beta   90.00
_cell.angle_gamma   90.00
#
_symmetry.space_group_name_H-M   'P 1'
#
loop_
_entity.id
_entity.type
_entity.pdbx_description
1 polymer ?
#
loop_
_entity_poly.entity_id
_entity_poly.type
_entity_poly.pdbx_seq_one_letter_code
_entity_poly.pdbx_strand_id
1 'polypeptide(L)'
;MEQQPIYVFAKWQVKEGQTDTVLNLLTAVVKKSTEEEGNLFYKVHQSNSETNTLILFEGYKDEAALAVHRNSEHFQTIVVGQIVPLLENREVILTTQLI
;
A
#
# COMPACT_ATOMS: atom_id res chain seq x y z
N MET A 1 25.52 8.67 8.39
CA MET A 1 24.30 9.32 7.90
C MET A 1 23.08 8.59 8.41
N GLU A 2 22.21 9.28 9.09
CA GLU A 2 21.00 8.65 9.60
C GLU A 2 20.02 8.32 8.50
N GLN A 3 19.45 7.13 8.57
CA GLN A 3 18.40 6.74 7.66
C GLN A 3 17.08 7.28 8.18
N GLN A 4 16.29 7.83 7.27
CA GLN A 4 15.00 8.43 7.60
C GLN A 4 13.88 7.48 7.24
N PRO A 5 12.93 7.25 8.15
CA PRO A 5 11.73 6.50 7.78
C PRO A 5 10.96 7.21 6.67
N ILE A 6 10.35 6.41 5.82
CA ILE A 6 9.52 6.90 4.73
C ILE A 6 8.09 6.43 4.99
N TYR A 7 7.13 7.35 4.90
CA TYR A 7 5.73 7.04 5.06
C TYR A 7 5.02 7.23 3.73
N VAL A 8 4.29 6.20 3.34
CA VAL A 8 3.60 6.15 2.06
C VAL A 8 2.11 6.32 2.30
N PHE A 9 1.50 7.28 1.62
CA PHE A 9 0.05 7.42 1.56
C PHE A 9 -0.38 7.08 0.14
N ALA A 10 -1.30 6.14 0.03
CA ALA A 10 -1.82 5.76 -1.27
C ALA A 10 -3.34 5.93 -1.26
N LYS A 11 -3.87 6.52 -2.32
CA LYS A 11 -5.31 6.65 -2.52
C LYS A 11 -5.66 5.83 -3.75
N TRP A 12 -6.51 4.83 -3.56
CA TRP A 12 -6.96 3.95 -4.62
C TRP A 12 -8.45 4.15 -4.87
N GLN A 13 -8.79 4.51 -6.11
CA GLN A 13 -10.17 4.55 -6.56
C GLN A 13 -10.45 3.21 -7.21
N VAL A 14 -11.22 2.36 -6.55
CA VAL A 14 -11.52 1.02 -7.03
C VAL A 14 -12.70 1.07 -8.00
N LYS A 15 -12.63 0.28 -9.06
CA LYS A 15 -13.75 0.15 -10.00
C LYS A 15 -14.98 -0.37 -9.27
N GLU A 16 -16.16 0.11 -9.67
CA GLU A 16 -17.41 -0.26 -9.03
C GLU A 16 -17.58 -1.78 -9.03
N GLY A 17 -18.01 -2.31 -7.89
CA GLY A 17 -18.23 -3.74 -7.71
C GLY A 17 -16.97 -4.54 -7.42
N GLN A 18 -15.78 -3.91 -7.37
CA GLN A 18 -14.52 -4.62 -7.20
C GLN A 18 -13.88 -4.42 -5.83
N THR A 19 -14.49 -3.62 -4.96
CA THR A 19 -13.89 -3.30 -3.66
C THR A 19 -13.64 -4.54 -2.81
N ASP A 20 -14.62 -5.46 -2.74
CA ASP A 20 -14.45 -6.67 -1.94
C ASP A 20 -13.32 -7.55 -2.49
N THR A 21 -13.22 -7.64 -3.82
CA THR A 21 -12.13 -8.39 -4.45
C THR A 21 -10.77 -7.79 -4.09
N VAL A 22 -10.66 -6.45 -4.16
CA VAL A 22 -9.43 -5.76 -3.80
C VAL A 22 -9.08 -6.00 -2.32
N LEU A 23 -10.07 -5.90 -1.43
CA LEU A 23 -9.83 -6.13 0.00
C LEU A 23 -9.38 -7.56 0.28
N ASN A 24 -9.95 -8.54 -0.42
CA ASN A 24 -9.52 -9.92 -0.28
C ASN A 24 -8.06 -10.11 -0.73
N LEU A 25 -7.68 -9.49 -1.84
CA LEU A 25 -6.30 -9.53 -2.32
C LEU A 25 -5.34 -8.82 -1.37
N LEU A 26 -5.79 -7.69 -0.80
CA LEU A 26 -4.98 -6.92 0.15
C LEU A 26 -4.68 -7.68 1.44
N THR A 27 -5.52 -8.61 1.84
CA THR A 27 -5.26 -9.40 3.03
C THR A 27 -3.91 -10.10 2.97
N ALA A 28 -3.60 -10.71 1.83
CA ALA A 28 -2.30 -11.37 1.63
C ALA A 28 -1.16 -10.34 1.52
N VAL A 29 -1.41 -9.20 0.87
CA VAL A 29 -0.41 -8.14 0.74
C VAL A 29 -0.02 -7.60 2.10
N VAL A 30 -1.00 -7.30 2.95
CA VAL A 30 -0.75 -6.79 4.30
C VAL A 30 0.06 -7.80 5.11
N LYS A 31 -0.34 -9.06 5.07
CA LYS A 31 0.35 -10.10 5.82
C LYS A 31 1.82 -10.19 5.39
N LYS A 32 2.07 -10.30 4.11
CA LYS A 32 3.45 -10.45 3.60
C LYS A 32 4.27 -9.18 3.77
N SER A 33 3.65 -8.02 3.61
CA SER A 33 4.33 -6.75 3.78
C SER A 33 4.77 -6.52 5.22
N THR A 34 3.91 -6.86 6.19
CA THR A 34 4.25 -6.69 7.60
C THR A 34 5.32 -7.70 8.07
N GLU A 35 5.56 -8.75 7.31
CA GLU A 35 6.66 -9.68 7.57
C GLU A 35 8.00 -9.19 7.02
N GLU A 36 8.02 -8.16 6.18
CA GLU A 36 9.25 -7.56 5.68
C GLU A 36 10.02 -6.91 6.84
N GLU A 37 11.32 -7.16 6.90
CA GLU A 37 12.15 -6.65 8.00
C GLU A 37 12.08 -5.13 8.14
N GLY A 38 12.04 -4.43 7.03
CA GLY A 38 12.04 -2.97 7.02
C GLY A 38 10.67 -2.31 7.07
N ASN A 39 9.60 -3.10 7.12
CA ASN A 39 8.26 -2.54 7.23
C ASN A 39 7.95 -2.16 8.67
N LEU A 40 7.43 -0.96 8.88
CA LEU A 40 7.02 -0.48 10.20
C LEU A 40 5.55 -0.76 10.47
N PHE A 41 4.71 -0.59 9.45
CA PHE A 41 3.27 -0.89 9.51
C PHE A 41 2.68 -0.84 8.10
N TYR A 42 1.50 -1.41 7.98
CA TYR A 42 0.76 -1.37 6.72
C TYR A 42 -0.72 -1.36 7.07
N LYS A 43 -1.37 -0.23 6.88
CA LYS A 43 -2.76 0.00 7.30
C LYS A 43 -3.63 0.33 6.10
N VAL A 44 -4.79 -0.27 6.05
CA VAL A 44 -5.76 -0.06 4.97
C VAL A 44 -7.01 0.55 5.56
N HIS A 45 -7.47 1.64 4.96
CA HIS A 45 -8.66 2.37 5.40
C HIS A 45 -9.62 2.52 4.22
N GLN A 46 -10.89 2.65 4.53
CA GLN A 46 -11.92 2.92 3.54
C GLN A 46 -12.53 4.28 3.84
N SER A 47 -12.78 5.07 2.81
CA SER A 47 -13.46 6.35 2.98
C SER A 47 -14.87 6.13 3.51
N ASN A 48 -15.28 6.93 4.49
CA ASN A 48 -16.64 6.83 5.05
C ASN A 48 -17.71 7.27 4.06
N SER A 49 -17.39 8.17 3.16
CA SER A 49 -18.37 8.71 2.21
C SER A 49 -18.31 8.05 0.84
N GLU A 50 -17.17 7.46 0.47
CA GLU A 50 -16.96 6.82 -0.83
C GLU A 50 -16.40 5.44 -0.63
N THR A 51 -17.28 4.42 -0.62
CA THR A 51 -16.89 3.06 -0.27
C THR A 51 -15.94 2.39 -1.29
N ASN A 52 -15.83 2.95 -2.49
CA ASN A 52 -14.87 2.46 -3.49
C ASN A 52 -13.50 3.15 -3.38
N THR A 53 -13.31 4.02 -2.39
CA THR A 53 -12.04 4.70 -2.17
C THR A 53 -11.35 4.10 -0.97
N LEU A 54 -10.14 3.58 -1.19
CA LEU A 54 -9.28 3.03 -0.14
C LEU A 54 -8.08 3.94 0.07
N ILE A 55 -7.72 4.12 1.33
CA ILE A 55 -6.54 4.90 1.72
C ILE A 55 -5.59 3.96 2.44
N LEU A 56 -4.39 3.85 1.92
CA LEU A 56 -3.35 3.00 2.50
C LEU A 56 -2.33 3.90 3.18
N PHE A 57 -1.91 3.50 4.39
CA PHE A 57 -0.87 4.18 5.13
C PHE A 57 0.19 3.15 5.50
N GLU A 58 1.40 3.33 4.98
CA GLU A 58 2.49 2.38 5.12
C GLU A 58 3.73 3.08 5.64
N GLY A 59 4.53 2.38 6.42
CA GLY A 59 5.79 2.92 6.90
C GLY A 59 6.94 1.97 6.62
N TYR A 60 8.07 2.52 6.21
CA TYR A 60 9.30 1.77 5.93
C TYR A 60 10.47 2.46 6.63
N LYS A 61 11.39 1.68 7.17
CA LYS A 61 12.48 2.24 7.99
C LYS A 61 13.43 3.13 7.20
N ASP A 62 13.51 2.95 5.88
CA ASP A 62 14.37 3.74 5.00
C ASP A 62 14.01 3.48 3.53
N GLU A 63 14.70 4.16 2.61
CA GLU A 63 14.49 4.00 1.17
C GLU A 63 14.80 2.58 0.69
N ALA A 64 15.81 1.94 1.26
CA ALA A 64 16.16 0.58 0.87
C ALA A 64 15.03 -0.40 1.21
N ALA A 65 14.40 -0.23 2.37
CA ALA A 65 13.26 -1.05 2.77
C ALA A 65 12.06 -0.85 1.84
N LEU A 66 11.81 0.38 1.43
CA LEU A 66 10.75 0.65 0.45
C LEU A 66 11.05 -0.01 -0.88
N ALA A 67 12.30 0.04 -1.33
CA ALA A 67 12.70 -0.61 -2.58
C ALA A 67 12.52 -2.13 -2.49
N VAL A 68 12.87 -2.74 -1.36
CA VAL A 68 12.65 -4.18 -1.12
C VAL A 68 11.17 -4.50 -1.25
N HIS A 69 10.30 -3.68 -0.62
CA HIS A 69 8.86 -3.87 -0.70
C HIS A 69 8.37 -3.82 -2.15
N ARG A 70 8.78 -2.80 -2.90
CA ARG A 70 8.34 -2.60 -4.28
C ARG A 70 8.83 -3.69 -5.23
N ASN A 71 9.98 -4.29 -4.92
CA ASN A 71 10.54 -5.38 -5.72
C ASN A 71 10.10 -6.75 -5.24
N SER A 72 9.29 -6.83 -4.19
CA SER A 72 8.84 -8.11 -3.64
C SER A 72 7.87 -8.81 -4.58
N GLU A 73 7.82 -10.14 -4.46
CA GLU A 73 6.90 -10.94 -5.24
C GLU A 73 5.45 -10.56 -4.96
N HIS A 74 5.11 -10.37 -3.69
CA HIS A 74 3.73 -10.03 -3.32
C HIS A 74 3.32 -8.65 -3.87
N PHE A 75 4.22 -7.68 -3.92
CA PHE A 75 3.89 -6.40 -4.53
C PHE A 75 3.69 -6.55 -6.04
N GLN A 76 4.63 -7.17 -6.73
CA GLN A 76 4.59 -7.30 -8.18
C GLN A 76 3.44 -8.19 -8.66
N THR A 77 3.21 -9.31 -7.99
CA THR A 77 2.20 -10.27 -8.41
C THR A 77 0.79 -9.83 -7.99
N ILE A 78 0.62 -9.39 -6.75
CA ILE A 78 -0.71 -9.09 -6.22
C ILE A 78 -1.09 -7.64 -6.48
N VAL A 79 -0.25 -6.69 -6.07
CA VAL A 79 -0.62 -5.28 -6.23
C VAL A 79 -0.60 -4.88 -7.70
N VAL A 80 0.54 -5.02 -8.36
CA VAL A 80 0.68 -4.60 -9.75
C VAL A 80 -0.13 -5.51 -10.69
N GLY A 81 -0.01 -6.81 -10.48
CA GLY A 81 -0.61 -7.80 -11.40
C GLY A 81 -2.11 -7.98 -11.26
N GLN A 82 -2.64 -7.87 -10.05
CA GLN A 82 -4.05 -8.20 -9.80
C GLN A 82 -4.90 -7.03 -9.30
N ILE A 83 -4.35 -6.17 -8.45
CA ILE A 83 -5.12 -5.06 -7.88
C ILE A 83 -5.18 -3.87 -8.83
N VAL A 84 -4.05 -3.43 -9.36
CA VAL A 84 -3.99 -2.25 -10.22
C VAL A 84 -4.99 -2.32 -11.37
N PRO A 85 -5.17 -3.47 -12.06
CA PRO A 85 -6.20 -3.55 -13.10
C PRO A 85 -7.63 -3.31 -12.61
N LEU A 86 -7.88 -3.44 -11.32
CA LEU A 86 -9.22 -3.21 -10.73
C LEU A 86 -9.39 -1.77 -10.23
N LEU A 87 -8.40 -0.91 -10.43
CA LEU A 87 -8.47 0.49 -10.00
C LEU A 87 -8.77 1.40 -11.18
N GLU A 88 -9.65 2.38 -10.95
CA GLU A 88 -9.87 3.45 -11.93
C GLU A 88 -8.75 4.49 -11.86
N ASN A 89 -8.22 4.70 -10.65
CA ASN A 89 -7.20 5.71 -10.43
C ASN A 89 -6.42 5.36 -9.17
N ARG A 90 -5.17 5.76 -9.11
CA ARG A 90 -4.38 5.64 -7.89
C ARG A 90 -3.40 6.80 -7.79
N GLU A 91 -3.16 7.20 -6.56
CA GLU A 91 -2.21 8.25 -6.24
C GLU A 91 -1.32 7.74 -5.12
N VAL A 92 -0.02 7.90 -5.24
CA VAL A 92 0.93 7.46 -4.21
C VAL A 92 1.80 8.65 -3.85
N ILE A 93 1.86 8.97 -2.56
CA ILE A 93 2.63 10.10 -2.06
C ILE A 93 3.62 9.59 -1.02
N LEU A 94 4.90 9.82 -1.28
CA LEU A 94 5.96 9.50 -0.32
C LEU A 94 6.19 10.71 0.57
N THR A 95 6.26 10.47 1.87
CA THR A 95 6.37 11.56 2.83
C THR A 95 7.43 11.29 3.89
N THR A 96 7.85 12.36 4.55
CA THR A 96 8.70 12.32 5.73
C THR A 96 7.90 12.95 6.88
N GLN A 97 7.87 12.28 8.01
CA GLN A 97 7.17 12.83 9.17
C GLN A 97 7.96 14.01 9.73
N LEU A 98 7.30 15.14 9.91
CA LEU A 98 7.94 16.36 10.41
C LEU A 98 7.69 16.61 11.89
N ILE A 99 6.55 16.17 12.37
CA ILE A 99 6.14 16.41 13.76
C ILE A 99 5.66 15.12 14.39
#